data_656e93dc9dc6eff6981a5a6b729efbfa
#
_entry.id   656e93dc9dc6eff6981a5a6b729efbfa
#
_cell.length_a   1.000
_cell.length_b   1.000
_cell.length_c   1.000
_cell.angle_alpha   90.00
_cell.angle_beta   90.00
_cell.angle_gamma   90.00
#
_symmetry.space_group_name_H-M   'P 1'
#
loop_
_entity.id
_entity.type
_entity.pdbx_description
1 polymer ?
#
loop_
_entity_poly.entity_id
_entity_poly.type
_entity_poly.pdbx_seq_one_letter_code
_entity_poly.pdbx_strand_id
1 'polypeptide(L)'
;KAGAQTVWHDPEKAGFEVIQNQEYDGEQRTNFYHRFPARAKGYVLDRIWNLACQSAGECIVFTTDAKQITVRYTVTKRHAMPHMPATGVSGVDLYTRDRDGGEVWLAGKYSFSDTLTYRFNNIDIVNKAENAQRYTLFLPLYNEVSWMEIGTEEGASFSFEPASKAKPIVA
;
A
#
# COMPACT_ATOMS: atom_id res chain seq x y z
N LYS A 1 22.18 22.77 0.37
CA LYS A 1 20.90 22.63 1.13
C LYS A 1 20.84 21.20 1.58
N ALA A 2 20.90 20.93 2.87
CA ALA A 2 20.60 19.61 3.41
C ALA A 2 19.16 19.27 3.01
N GLY A 3 18.95 18.15 2.30
CA GLY A 3 17.62 17.68 1.99
C GLY A 3 16.90 17.33 3.29
N ALA A 4 15.62 17.63 3.39
CA ALA A 4 14.83 17.24 4.55
C ALA A 4 14.96 15.71 4.75
N GLN A 5 15.17 15.30 5.99
CA GLN A 5 15.29 13.90 6.35
C GLN A 5 13.94 13.19 6.13
N THR A 6 13.97 11.97 5.60
CA THR A 6 12.76 11.16 5.43
C THR A 6 12.43 10.42 6.70
N VAL A 7 11.20 10.55 7.17
CA VAL A 7 10.64 9.76 8.26
C VAL A 7 9.86 8.58 7.65
N TRP A 8 10.16 7.38 8.11
CA TRP A 8 9.57 6.16 7.60
C TRP A 8 8.51 5.60 8.53
N HIS A 9 7.36 5.28 7.97
CA HIS A 9 6.19 4.74 8.65
C HIS A 9 5.95 3.30 8.18
N ASP A 10 6.12 2.35 9.08
CA ASP A 10 5.94 0.92 8.83
C ASP A 10 4.51 0.50 9.20
N PRO A 11 3.71 0.03 8.24
CA PRO A 11 2.34 -0.41 8.51
C PRO A 11 2.24 -1.52 9.56
N GLU A 12 3.20 -2.42 9.61
CA GLU A 12 3.24 -3.53 10.57
C GLU A 12 3.45 -3.05 12.01
N LYS A 13 4.04 -1.86 12.18
CA LYS A 13 4.31 -1.23 13.48
C LYS A 13 3.26 -0.20 13.92
N ALA A 14 2.14 -0.11 13.22
CA ALA A 14 1.09 0.86 13.54
C ALA A 14 0.40 0.60 14.89
N GLY A 15 0.46 -0.62 15.42
CA GLY A 15 -0.20 -1.01 16.67
C GLY A 15 -1.67 -1.39 16.52
N PHE A 16 -2.21 -1.34 15.32
CA PHE A 16 -3.57 -1.75 14.95
C PHE A 16 -3.60 -2.22 13.48
N GLU A 17 -4.66 -2.90 13.07
CA GLU A 17 -4.82 -3.35 11.70
C GLU A 17 -5.00 -2.15 10.75
N VAL A 18 -4.17 -2.07 9.70
CA VAL A 18 -4.14 -0.96 8.74
C VAL A 18 -4.41 -1.39 7.32
N ILE A 19 -4.34 -2.68 7.00
CA ILE A 19 -4.60 -3.18 5.64
C ILE A 19 -6.09 -3.36 5.47
N GLN A 20 -6.65 -2.61 4.52
CA GLN A 20 -8.06 -2.72 4.14
C GLN A 20 -8.29 -3.96 3.28
N ASN A 21 -9.48 -4.53 3.36
CA ASN A 21 -9.94 -5.64 2.52
C ASN A 21 -9.20 -6.98 2.74
N GLN A 22 -8.55 -7.16 3.87
CA GLN A 22 -8.07 -8.49 4.27
C GLN A 22 -9.26 -9.35 4.71
N GLU A 23 -9.22 -10.63 4.34
CA GLU A 23 -10.22 -11.59 4.78
C GLU A 23 -9.97 -12.00 6.24
N TYR A 24 -11.04 -12.12 7.00
CA TYR A 24 -11.02 -12.56 8.40
C TYR A 24 -10.18 -11.65 9.32
N ASP A 25 -10.80 -10.56 9.75
CA ASP A 25 -10.20 -9.58 10.67
C ASP A 25 -9.74 -10.22 11.99
N GLY A 26 -8.61 -9.75 12.49
CA GLY A 26 -8.07 -10.17 13.79
C GLY A 26 -7.42 -11.55 13.82
N GLU A 27 -7.39 -12.27 12.70
CA GLU A 27 -6.76 -13.58 12.63
C GLU A 27 -5.26 -13.50 12.27
N GLN A 28 -4.48 -14.40 12.87
CA GLN A 28 -3.05 -14.51 12.60
C GLN A 28 -2.78 -14.88 11.13
N ARG A 29 -1.81 -14.20 10.52
CA ARG A 29 -1.32 -14.45 9.16
C ARG A 29 0.13 -14.95 9.19
N THR A 30 0.52 -15.72 8.16
CA THR A 30 1.92 -16.13 7.98
C THR A 30 2.81 -14.98 7.49
N ASN A 31 2.20 -13.98 6.83
CA ASN A 31 2.82 -12.72 6.46
C ASN A 31 1.77 -11.63 6.63
N PHE A 32 2.16 -10.48 7.16
CA PHE A 32 1.28 -9.35 7.42
C PHE A 32 0.43 -8.92 6.21
N TYR A 33 0.99 -9.05 5.01
CA TYR A 33 0.36 -8.66 3.74
C TYR A 33 -0.39 -9.79 3.04
N HIS A 34 -0.61 -10.95 3.66
CA HIS A 34 -1.42 -12.01 3.09
C HIS A 34 -2.92 -11.73 3.26
N ARG A 35 -3.71 -11.99 2.22
CA ARG A 35 -5.15 -11.83 2.28
C ARG A 35 -5.82 -12.83 3.21
N PHE A 36 -5.36 -14.08 3.22
CA PHE A 36 -5.93 -15.14 4.04
C PHE A 36 -5.20 -15.35 5.35
N PRO A 37 -5.91 -15.77 6.41
CA PRO A 37 -5.29 -16.14 7.67
C PRO A 37 -4.45 -17.41 7.56
N ALA A 38 -3.47 -17.56 8.46
CA ALA A 38 -2.55 -18.69 8.46
C ALA A 38 -3.24 -20.06 8.48
N ARG A 39 -4.39 -20.16 9.16
CA ARG A 39 -5.17 -21.41 9.25
C ARG A 39 -5.72 -21.90 7.91
N ALA A 40 -5.86 -21.05 6.91
CA ALA A 40 -6.33 -21.44 5.59
C ALA A 40 -5.31 -22.31 4.83
N LYS A 41 -4.02 -22.19 5.20
CA LYS A 41 -2.97 -23.03 4.61
C LYS A 41 -3.23 -24.50 4.93
N GLY A 42 -3.30 -25.32 3.87
CA GLY A 42 -3.59 -26.76 3.97
C GLY A 42 -5.08 -27.10 3.97
N TYR A 43 -5.99 -26.12 4.14
CA TYR A 43 -7.43 -26.31 3.98
C TYR A 43 -7.91 -25.96 2.57
N VAL A 44 -7.29 -24.97 1.96
CA VAL A 44 -7.56 -24.61 0.56
C VAL A 44 -6.53 -25.26 -0.35
N LEU A 45 -6.86 -25.40 -1.63
CA LEU A 45 -5.91 -25.91 -2.63
C LEU A 45 -4.66 -25.03 -2.68
N ASP A 46 -3.49 -25.61 -2.89
CA ASP A 46 -2.21 -24.88 -2.93
C ASP A 46 -2.21 -23.71 -3.91
N ARG A 47 -2.86 -23.88 -5.07
CA ARG A 47 -3.01 -22.78 -6.05
C ARG A 47 -3.80 -21.60 -5.48
N ILE A 48 -4.83 -21.86 -4.69
CA ILE A 48 -5.67 -20.83 -4.03
C ILE A 48 -4.85 -20.15 -2.94
N TRP A 49 -4.12 -20.92 -2.13
CA TRP A 49 -3.22 -20.37 -1.13
C TRP A 49 -2.18 -19.44 -1.76
N ASN A 50 -1.53 -19.89 -2.83
CA ASN A 50 -0.52 -19.11 -3.54
C ASN A 50 -1.06 -17.79 -4.12
N LEU A 51 -2.31 -17.77 -4.57
CA LEU A 51 -2.99 -16.55 -5.00
C LEU A 51 -3.36 -15.66 -3.80
N ALA A 52 -3.76 -16.25 -2.69
CA ALA A 52 -4.11 -15.51 -1.48
C ALA A 52 -2.90 -14.86 -0.78
N CYS A 53 -1.68 -15.30 -1.10
CA CYS A 53 -0.45 -14.63 -0.66
C CYS A 53 -0.18 -13.32 -1.43
N GLN A 54 -0.82 -13.11 -2.57
CA GLN A 54 -0.74 -11.86 -3.34
C GLN A 54 -1.69 -10.82 -2.74
N SER A 55 -1.34 -9.56 -2.88
CA SER A 55 -2.05 -8.44 -2.23
C SER A 55 -3.14 -7.77 -3.08
N ALA A 56 -3.64 -8.46 -4.12
CA ALA A 56 -4.69 -7.92 -4.98
C ALA A 56 -5.91 -7.47 -4.18
N GLY A 57 -6.34 -6.23 -4.38
CA GLY A 57 -7.50 -5.64 -3.70
C GLY A 57 -7.21 -5.06 -2.31
N GLU A 58 -6.06 -5.35 -1.73
CA GLU A 58 -5.65 -4.75 -0.47
C GLU A 58 -5.15 -3.33 -0.66
N CYS A 59 -5.41 -2.46 0.30
CA CYS A 59 -4.86 -1.11 0.32
C CYS A 59 -4.59 -0.63 1.75
N ILE A 60 -3.75 0.40 1.83
CA ILE A 60 -3.45 1.11 3.07
C ILE A 60 -3.96 2.53 2.91
N VAL A 61 -4.72 2.99 3.91
CA VAL A 61 -5.24 4.35 3.95
C VAL A 61 -4.51 5.14 5.03
N PHE A 62 -4.07 6.33 4.69
CA PHE A 62 -3.37 7.22 5.60
C PHE A 62 -3.66 8.69 5.29
N THR A 63 -3.39 9.54 6.26
CA THR A 63 -3.54 10.99 6.16
C THR A 63 -2.18 11.64 6.42
N THR A 64 -1.80 12.61 5.60
CA THR A 64 -0.57 13.38 5.74
C THR A 64 -0.69 14.75 5.09
N ASP A 65 0.06 15.73 5.58
CA ASP A 65 0.24 17.04 4.95
C ASP A 65 1.57 17.12 4.19
N ALA A 66 2.26 15.99 4.03
CA ALA A 66 3.52 15.90 3.30
C ALA A 66 3.38 16.39 1.85
N LYS A 67 4.40 17.04 1.33
CA LYS A 67 4.51 17.47 -0.07
C LYS A 67 5.04 16.39 -0.99
N GLN A 68 5.68 15.39 -0.42
CA GLN A 68 6.23 14.25 -1.11
C GLN A 68 5.96 12.99 -0.31
N ILE A 69 5.54 11.91 -1.00
CA ILE A 69 5.38 10.59 -0.43
C ILE A 69 6.34 9.65 -1.18
N THR A 70 7.10 8.86 -0.43
CA THR A 70 7.94 7.80 -0.97
C THR A 70 7.46 6.47 -0.42
N VAL A 71 7.19 5.50 -1.28
CA VAL A 71 6.86 4.13 -0.86
C VAL A 71 8.02 3.24 -1.26
N ARG A 72 8.55 2.46 -0.32
CA ARG A 72 9.55 1.42 -0.58
C ARG A 72 9.08 0.09 -0.03
N TYR A 73 9.30 -0.97 -0.79
CA TYR A 73 8.80 -2.30 -0.42
C TYR A 73 9.59 -3.40 -1.12
N THR A 74 9.45 -4.61 -0.63
CA THR A 74 10.02 -5.81 -1.22
C THR A 74 8.92 -6.80 -1.56
N VAL A 75 9.16 -7.59 -2.61
CA VAL A 75 8.25 -8.64 -3.07
C VAL A 75 9.00 -9.96 -3.22
N THR A 76 8.30 -11.08 -3.14
CA THR A 76 8.92 -12.41 -3.09
C THR A 76 9.09 -13.07 -4.45
N LYS A 77 8.39 -12.57 -5.48
CA LYS A 77 8.38 -13.18 -6.82
C LYS A 77 8.98 -12.22 -7.86
N ARG A 78 9.12 -12.69 -9.10
CA ARG A 78 9.55 -11.86 -10.23
C ARG A 78 8.66 -10.63 -10.38
N HIS A 79 9.26 -9.50 -10.72
CA HIS A 79 8.55 -8.22 -10.83
C HIS A 79 7.57 -8.17 -11.99
N ALA A 80 7.81 -8.91 -13.07
CA ALA A 80 7.00 -8.93 -14.28
C ALA A 80 6.59 -10.34 -14.68
N MET A 81 5.57 -10.45 -15.52
CA MET A 81 5.15 -11.67 -16.21
C MET A 81 5.34 -11.52 -17.71
N PRO A 82 5.40 -12.63 -18.50
CA PRO A 82 5.60 -12.54 -19.95
C PRO A 82 4.57 -11.67 -20.69
N HIS A 83 3.37 -11.56 -20.15
CA HIS A 83 2.23 -10.83 -20.72
C HIS A 83 1.86 -9.56 -19.94
N MET A 84 2.59 -9.23 -18.88
CA MET A 84 2.28 -8.08 -18.02
C MET A 84 3.56 -7.39 -17.53
N PRO A 85 3.67 -6.05 -17.69
CA PRO A 85 4.84 -5.30 -17.24
C PRO A 85 4.98 -5.30 -15.72
N ALA A 86 6.18 -4.98 -15.25
CA ALA A 86 6.50 -4.94 -13.83
C ALA A 86 5.59 -4.01 -13.01
N THR A 87 5.19 -2.89 -13.55
CA THR A 87 4.26 -1.95 -12.91
C THR A 87 2.87 -2.54 -12.70
N GLY A 88 2.40 -3.40 -13.61
CA GLY A 88 1.12 -4.09 -13.49
C GLY A 88 1.16 -5.28 -12.54
N VAL A 89 2.30 -5.98 -12.44
CA VAL A 89 2.46 -7.15 -11.58
C VAL A 89 2.80 -6.75 -10.14
N SER A 90 3.76 -5.86 -9.99
CA SER A 90 4.42 -5.56 -8.71
C SER A 90 4.33 -4.10 -8.30
N GLY A 91 3.69 -3.24 -9.10
CA GLY A 91 3.53 -1.82 -8.81
C GLY A 91 2.51 -1.54 -7.72
N VAL A 92 2.60 -0.34 -7.16
CA VAL A 92 1.61 0.23 -6.25
C VAL A 92 0.95 1.43 -6.91
N ASP A 93 -0.30 1.70 -6.57
CA ASP A 93 -1.05 2.86 -7.05
C ASP A 93 -1.49 3.73 -5.88
N LEU A 94 -1.24 5.04 -6.00
CA LEU A 94 -1.64 6.02 -5.01
C LEU A 94 -2.80 6.86 -5.53
N TYR A 95 -3.87 6.93 -4.74
CA TYR A 95 -5.04 7.75 -5.01
C TYR A 95 -5.27 8.75 -3.88
N THR A 96 -5.90 9.86 -4.25
CA THR A 96 -6.44 10.82 -3.31
C THR A 96 -7.80 11.31 -3.81
N ARG A 97 -8.41 12.26 -3.13
CA ARG A 97 -9.65 12.90 -3.59
C ARG A 97 -9.41 14.37 -3.88
N ASP A 98 -10.05 14.83 -4.95
CA ASP A 98 -10.10 16.25 -5.28
C ASP A 98 -11.09 17.01 -4.37
N ARG A 99 -11.28 18.31 -4.62
CA ARG A 99 -12.17 19.16 -3.84
C ARG A 99 -13.64 18.78 -3.96
N ASP A 100 -14.01 18.16 -5.07
CA ASP A 100 -15.38 17.74 -5.36
C ASP A 100 -15.64 16.30 -4.88
N GLY A 101 -14.64 15.65 -4.27
CA GLY A 101 -14.70 14.30 -3.74
C GLY A 101 -14.43 13.21 -4.77
N GLY A 102 -14.05 13.57 -5.99
CA GLY A 102 -13.65 12.64 -7.04
C GLY A 102 -12.32 11.97 -6.73
N GLU A 103 -12.19 10.69 -7.07
CA GLU A 103 -10.92 9.98 -6.93
C GLU A 103 -9.92 10.39 -8.00
N VAL A 104 -8.70 10.67 -7.59
CA VAL A 104 -7.60 11.09 -8.46
C VAL A 104 -6.40 10.17 -8.27
N TRP A 105 -5.98 9.54 -9.35
CA TRP A 105 -4.73 8.77 -9.40
C TRP A 105 -3.53 9.70 -9.47
N LEU A 106 -2.50 9.41 -8.68
CA LEU A 106 -1.26 10.18 -8.62
C LEU A 106 -0.13 9.41 -9.31
N ALA A 107 0.49 10.05 -10.29
CA ALA A 107 1.63 9.47 -10.99
C ALA A 107 2.88 9.51 -10.09
N GLY A 108 3.52 8.35 -9.93
CA GLY A 108 4.79 8.21 -9.22
C GLY A 108 5.95 7.88 -10.15
N LYS A 109 7.13 8.38 -9.83
CA LYS A 109 8.38 7.89 -10.42
C LYS A 109 8.79 6.62 -9.68
N TYR A 110 9.11 5.58 -10.42
CA TYR A 110 9.46 4.29 -9.83
C TYR A 110 10.87 3.82 -10.20
N SER A 111 11.41 2.97 -9.35
CA SER A 111 12.65 2.23 -9.58
C SER A 111 12.48 0.83 -9.00
N PHE A 112 12.70 -0.19 -9.80
CA PHE A 112 12.58 -1.59 -9.41
C PHE A 112 13.95 -2.25 -9.40
N SER A 113 14.38 -2.59 -8.19
CA SER A 113 15.58 -3.37 -7.89
C SER A 113 15.23 -4.37 -6.79
N ASP A 114 16.14 -4.79 -5.95
CA ASP A 114 15.84 -5.64 -4.79
C ASP A 114 14.81 -5.00 -3.87
N THR A 115 14.86 -3.67 -3.75
CA THR A 115 13.80 -2.84 -3.14
C THR A 115 13.11 -2.04 -4.23
N LEU A 116 11.79 -2.18 -4.33
CA LEU A 116 10.97 -1.38 -5.22
C LEU A 116 10.65 -0.05 -4.55
N THR A 117 10.71 1.02 -5.32
CA THR A 117 10.48 2.37 -4.80
C THR A 117 9.57 3.16 -5.73
N TYR A 118 8.59 3.85 -5.15
CA TYR A 118 7.79 4.88 -5.81
C TYR A 118 7.98 6.22 -5.10
N ARG A 119 8.10 7.31 -5.88
CA ARG A 119 8.15 8.68 -5.39
C ARG A 119 7.05 9.51 -6.03
N PHE A 120 6.20 10.06 -5.20
CA PHE A 120 5.07 10.91 -5.56
C PHE A 120 5.40 12.34 -5.13
N ASN A 121 5.77 13.20 -6.09
CA ASN A 121 6.29 14.53 -5.80
C ASN A 121 5.30 15.68 -6.05
N ASN A 122 4.21 15.42 -6.78
CA ASN A 122 3.24 16.44 -7.20
C ASN A 122 1.85 16.18 -6.59
N ILE A 123 1.84 15.81 -5.33
CA ILE A 123 0.63 15.43 -4.62
C ILE A 123 -0.17 16.64 -4.11
N ASP A 124 0.46 17.79 -3.98
CA ASP A 124 -0.13 19.05 -3.54
C ASP A 124 -0.95 19.79 -4.63
N ILE A 125 -0.80 19.37 -5.89
CA ILE A 125 -1.52 19.97 -7.04
C ILE A 125 -3.02 19.70 -6.95
N VAL A 126 -3.39 18.56 -6.39
CA VAL A 126 -4.78 18.07 -6.39
C VAL A 126 -5.61 18.73 -5.31
N ASN A 127 -5.03 19.03 -4.17
CA ASN A 127 -5.74 19.66 -3.07
C ASN A 127 -4.84 20.65 -2.30
N LYS A 128 -5.17 21.93 -2.37
CA LYS A 128 -4.51 22.99 -1.59
C LYS A 128 -5.20 23.19 -0.22
N ALA A 129 -5.76 22.14 0.35
CA ALA A 129 -6.30 22.24 1.70
C ALA A 129 -5.16 22.54 2.68
N GLU A 130 -5.40 23.43 3.61
CA GLU A 130 -4.45 23.78 4.70
C GLU A 130 -4.25 22.63 5.69
N ASN A 131 -5.04 21.55 5.54
CA ASN A 131 -5.05 20.39 6.41
C ASN A 131 -4.50 19.14 5.72
N ALA A 132 -4.10 18.16 6.53
CA ALA A 132 -3.65 16.87 6.08
C ALA A 132 -4.67 16.18 5.16
N GLN A 133 -4.18 15.57 4.08
CA GLN A 133 -4.97 14.94 3.04
C GLN A 133 -4.97 13.43 3.19
N ARG A 134 -6.08 12.81 2.83
CA ARG A 134 -6.28 11.36 2.87
C ARG A 134 -5.84 10.71 1.56
N TYR A 135 -5.03 9.67 1.67
CA TYR A 135 -4.50 8.88 0.55
C TYR A 135 -4.89 7.42 0.68
N THR A 136 -5.08 6.76 -0.46
CA THR A 136 -5.27 5.31 -0.55
C THR A 136 -4.15 4.73 -1.40
N LEU A 137 -3.34 3.86 -0.82
CA LEU A 137 -2.25 3.15 -1.47
C LEU A 137 -2.69 1.72 -1.75
N PHE A 138 -2.95 1.38 -3.02
CA PHE A 138 -3.23 0.01 -3.44
C PHE A 138 -1.94 -0.78 -3.57
N LEU A 139 -1.96 -2.00 -3.05
CA LEU A 139 -0.84 -2.92 -3.04
C LEU A 139 -0.73 -3.68 -4.37
N PRO A 140 0.42 -4.34 -4.66
CA PRO A 140 0.62 -5.11 -5.88
C PRO A 140 -0.47 -6.13 -6.18
N LEU A 141 -0.89 -6.20 -7.44
CA LEU A 141 -1.97 -7.11 -7.88
C LEU A 141 -1.53 -8.58 -7.94
N TYR A 142 -0.31 -8.84 -8.42
CA TYR A 142 0.15 -10.19 -8.76
C TYR A 142 1.47 -10.57 -8.07
N ASN A 143 1.81 -9.89 -7.00
CA ASN A 143 2.99 -10.23 -6.22
C ASN A 143 2.71 -10.24 -4.71
N GLU A 144 3.55 -10.91 -3.99
CA GLU A 144 3.49 -11.02 -2.54
C GLU A 144 4.43 -9.97 -1.93
N VAL A 145 3.88 -9.02 -1.19
CA VAL A 145 4.66 -8.04 -0.44
C VAL A 145 5.23 -8.72 0.81
N SER A 146 6.52 -8.57 1.05
CA SER A 146 7.19 -9.10 2.24
C SER A 146 7.53 -8.03 3.27
N TRP A 147 7.60 -6.77 2.85
CA TRP A 147 7.89 -5.62 3.69
C TRP A 147 7.52 -4.33 2.95
N MET A 148 7.12 -3.29 3.68
CA MET A 148 6.80 -1.98 3.13
C MET A 148 7.00 -0.87 4.16
N GLU A 149 7.43 0.30 3.69
CA GLU A 149 7.42 1.55 4.45
C GLU A 149 6.95 2.71 3.57
N ILE A 150 6.27 3.64 4.20
CA ILE A 150 5.81 4.90 3.60
C ILE A 150 6.64 6.03 4.22
N GLY A 151 7.33 6.80 3.39
CA GLY A 151 8.20 7.88 3.80
C GLY A 151 7.60 9.25 3.51
N THR A 152 7.72 10.16 4.46
CA THR A 152 7.37 11.57 4.35
C THR A 152 8.56 12.44 4.76
N GLU A 153 8.56 13.72 4.41
CA GLU A 153 9.55 14.64 4.92
C GLU A 153 9.40 14.85 6.44
N GLU A 154 10.51 15.11 7.10
CA GLU A 154 10.53 15.45 8.52
C GLU A 154 9.66 16.68 8.82
N GLY A 155 8.86 16.58 9.88
CA GLY A 155 7.91 17.62 10.29
C GLY A 155 6.53 17.51 9.67
N ALA A 156 6.33 16.65 8.66
CA ALA A 156 5.00 16.37 8.16
C ALA A 156 4.20 15.52 9.16
N SER A 157 2.91 15.79 9.27
CA SER A 157 1.98 14.93 9.99
C SER A 157 1.78 13.62 9.23
N PHE A 158 1.59 12.52 9.95
CA PHE A 158 1.26 11.24 9.35
C PHE A 158 0.44 10.38 10.30
N SER A 159 -0.63 9.77 9.77
CA SER A 159 -1.47 8.86 10.53
C SER A 159 -2.04 7.77 9.63
N PHE A 160 -1.84 6.50 9.99
CA PHE A 160 -2.57 5.40 9.38
C PHE A 160 -4.03 5.43 9.80
N GLU A 161 -4.92 5.07 8.88
CA GLU A 161 -6.33 4.84 9.18
C GLU A 161 -6.54 3.36 9.54
N PRO A 162 -7.25 3.05 10.62
CA PRO A 162 -7.58 1.67 10.97
C PRO A 162 -8.33 0.96 9.84
N ALA A 163 -8.09 -0.33 9.69
CA ALA A 163 -8.82 -1.15 8.77
C ALA A 163 -10.33 -1.12 9.07
N SER A 164 -11.14 -0.89 8.04
CA SER A 164 -12.59 -0.86 8.19
C SER A 164 -13.12 -2.26 8.47
N LYS A 165 -13.95 -2.37 9.50
CA LYS A 165 -14.75 -3.58 9.78
C LYS A 165 -16.10 -3.59 9.08
N ALA A 166 -16.45 -2.52 8.38
CA ALA A 166 -17.63 -2.47 7.53
C ALA A 166 -17.42 -3.38 6.32
N LYS A 167 -18.33 -4.25 6.11
CA LYS A 167 -18.18 -5.32 5.13
C LYS A 167 -18.33 -4.91 3.69
N PRO A 168 -17.84 -5.67 2.93
CA PRO A 168 -17.19 -5.93 1.79
C PRO A 168 -18.18 -6.45 0.82
N ILE A 169 -17.89 -6.18 -0.13
CA ILE A 169 -17.18 -6.58 -1.20
C ILE A 169 -17.36 -8.03 -1.53
N VAL A 170 -18.21 -8.15 -2.31
CA VAL A 170 -18.34 -9.36 -3.09
C VAL A 170 -17.60 -9.10 -4.40
N ALA A 171 -16.58 -9.87 -4.61
CA ALA A 171 -15.98 -9.99 -5.92
C ALA A 171 -16.79 -10.98 -6.76
#